data_a0c5cd513f4722d9b25182b4cecdd0df
#
_entry.id   a0c5cd513f4722d9b25182b4cecdd0df
#
_cell.length_a   1.000
_cell.length_b   1.000
_cell.length_c   1.000
_cell.angle_alpha   90.00
_cell.angle_beta   90.00
_cell.angle_gamma   90.00
#
_symmetry.space_group_name_H-M   'P 1'
#
loop_
_entity.id
_entity.type
_entity.pdbx_description
1 polymer ?
#
loop_
_entity_poly.entity_id
_entity_poly.type
_entity_poly.pdbx_seq_one_letter_code
_entity_poly.pdbx_strand_id
1 'polypeptide(L)' 'MILALDASTKSTGYAIFENKTLVESGCITSAAADVYKRIHIMRDNIMLILERFPQID' A
#
# COMPACT_ATOMS: atom_id res chain seq x y z
N MET A 1 -9.10 -3.54 11.73
CA MET A 1 -8.94 -3.14 10.31
C MET A 1 -7.67 -3.77 9.76
N ILE A 2 -7.73 -4.33 8.59
CA ILE A 2 -6.63 -5.10 8.00
C ILE A 2 -6.23 -4.46 6.68
N LEU A 3 -4.91 -4.29 6.47
CA LEU A 3 -4.33 -3.92 5.20
C LEU A 3 -3.70 -5.17 4.58
N ALA A 4 -4.19 -5.55 3.42
CA ALA A 4 -3.64 -6.64 2.62
C ALA A 4 -2.81 -6.07 1.47
N LEU A 5 -1.64 -6.61 1.26
CA LEU A 5 -0.72 -6.17 0.20
C LEU A 5 -0.37 -7.32 -0.72
N ASP A 6 -0.38 -7.06 -2.01
CA ASP A 6 0.19 -7.93 -3.04
C ASP A 6 1.37 -7.18 -3.66
N ALA A 7 2.54 -7.40 -3.09
CA ALA A 7 3.71 -6.57 -3.33
C ALA A 7 4.54 -7.06 -4.53
N SER A 8 4.96 -6.10 -5.35
CA SER A 8 6.01 -6.32 -6.34
C SER A 8 6.88 -5.07 -6.44
N THR A 9 8.03 -5.17 -7.11
CA THR A 9 8.94 -4.04 -7.20
C THR A 9 8.43 -2.92 -8.10
N LYS A 10 7.49 -3.21 -9.00
CA LYS A 10 6.94 -2.21 -9.93
C LYS A 10 5.58 -1.71 -9.50
N SER A 11 4.79 -2.57 -8.90
CA SER A 11 3.46 -2.20 -8.43
C SER A 11 3.08 -3.03 -7.22
N THR A 12 2.33 -2.43 -6.32
CA THR A 12 1.81 -3.09 -5.15
C THR A 12 0.30 -2.87 -5.11
N GLY A 13 -0.46 -3.94 -5.22
CA GLY A 13 -1.89 -3.90 -4.98
C GLY A 13 -2.17 -3.86 -3.49
N TYR A 14 -3.17 -3.10 -3.06
CA TYR A 14 -3.57 -3.09 -1.66
C TYR A 14 -5.08 -3.11 -1.52
N ALA A 15 -5.53 -3.64 -0.39
CA ALA A 15 -6.94 -3.62 -0.01
C ALA A 15 -7.04 -3.43 1.50
N ILE A 16 -7.98 -2.61 1.91
CA ILE A 16 -8.23 -2.32 3.32
C ILE A 16 -9.60 -2.86 3.68
N PHE A 17 -9.64 -3.71 4.70
CA PHE A 17 -10.86 -4.35 5.17
C PHE A 17 -11.16 -3.95 6.61
N GLU A 18 -12.43 -3.69 6.89
CA GLU A 18 -12.93 -3.59 8.26
C GLU A 18 -13.97 -4.68 8.45
N ASN A 19 -13.68 -5.62 9.36
CA ASN A 19 -14.40 -6.88 9.48
C ASN A 19 -14.33 -7.62 8.14
N LYS A 20 -15.41 -7.86 7.45
CA LYS A 20 -15.42 -8.52 6.14
C LYS A 20 -15.79 -7.56 5.02
N THR A 21 -15.76 -6.26 5.30
CA THR A 21 -16.17 -5.23 4.34
C THR A 21 -14.93 -4.57 3.73
N LEU A 22 -14.87 -4.51 2.41
CA LEU A 22 -13.83 -3.77 1.70
C LEU A 22 -14.08 -2.27 1.85
N VAL A 23 -13.12 -1.57 2.44
CA VAL A 23 -13.20 -0.13 2.67
C VAL A 23 -12.55 0.63 1.51
N GLU A 24 -11.37 0.19 1.08
CA GLU A 24 -10.64 0.83 0.00
C GLU A 24 -9.71 -0.18 -0.65
N SER A 25 -9.50 -0.02 -1.95
CA SER A 25 -8.48 -0.78 -2.66
C SER A 25 -7.82 0.11 -3.69
N GLY A 26 -6.61 -0.27 -4.11
CA GLY A 26 -5.89 0.48 -5.10
C GLY A 26 -4.58 -0.17 -5.46
N CYS A 27 -3.77 0.58 -6.20
CA CYS A 27 -2.48 0.12 -6.67
C CYS A 27 -1.46 1.24 -6.53
N ILE A 28 -0.32 0.93 -5.94
CA ILE A 28 0.81 1.84 -5.85
C ILE A 28 1.78 1.47 -6.96
N THR A 29 2.04 2.41 -7.87
CA THR A 29 2.95 2.16 -8.99
C THR A 29 4.13 3.12 -8.92
N SER A 30 5.28 2.68 -9.44
CA SER A 30 6.45 3.52 -9.56
C SER A 30 7.09 3.31 -10.93
N ALA A 31 7.35 4.42 -11.63
CA ALA A 31 8.06 4.42 -12.91
C ALA A 31 9.58 4.56 -12.75
N ALA A 32 10.09 4.64 -11.53
CA ALA A 32 11.53 4.77 -11.30
C ALA A 32 12.28 3.53 -11.77
N ALA A 33 13.40 3.74 -12.46
CA ALA A 33 14.22 2.65 -12.96
C ALA A 33 15.05 1.99 -11.85
N ASP A 34 15.40 2.77 -10.82
CA ASP A 34 16.20 2.30 -9.69
C ASP A 34 15.33 1.55 -8.69
N VAL A 35 15.70 0.31 -8.38
CA VAL A 35 14.97 -0.53 -7.41
C VAL A 35 14.89 0.14 -6.04
N TYR A 36 15.95 0.78 -5.57
CA TYR A 36 15.94 1.45 -4.27
C TYR A 36 14.95 2.60 -4.24
N LYS A 37 14.85 3.39 -5.31
CA LYS A 37 13.86 4.46 -5.41
C LYS A 37 12.45 3.92 -5.42
N ARG A 38 12.20 2.81 -6.12
CA ARG A 38 10.89 2.17 -6.12
C ARG A 38 10.48 1.71 -4.73
N ILE A 39 11.42 1.14 -3.97
CA ILE A 39 11.15 0.70 -2.60
C ILE A 39 10.79 1.90 -1.71
N HIS A 40 11.51 3.01 -1.83
CA HIS A 40 11.21 4.21 -1.07
C HIS A 40 9.84 4.79 -1.41
N ILE A 41 9.48 4.84 -2.68
CA ILE A 41 8.16 5.32 -3.12
C ILE A 41 7.06 4.43 -2.54
N MET A 42 7.22 3.12 -2.60
CA MET A 42 6.28 2.17 -2.02
C MET A 42 6.12 2.38 -0.52
N ARG A 43 7.23 2.50 0.20
CA ARG A 43 7.24 2.74 1.63
C ARG A 43 6.50 4.02 1.99
N ASP A 44 6.77 5.12 1.28
CA ASP A 44 6.14 6.40 1.56
C ASP A 44 4.63 6.34 1.34
N ASN A 45 4.18 5.67 0.27
CA ASN A 45 2.76 5.49 0.01
C ASN A 45 2.07 4.61 1.06
N ILE A 46 2.74 3.54 1.51
CA ILE A 46 2.21 2.69 2.58
C ILE A 46 2.10 3.49 3.88
N MET A 47 3.09 4.32 4.20
CA MET A 47 3.05 5.17 5.38
C MET A 47 1.87 6.13 5.33
N LEU A 48 1.57 6.72 4.17
CA LEU A 48 0.41 7.59 4.00
C LEU A 48 -0.90 6.83 4.23
N ILE A 49 -0.99 5.61 3.75
CA ILE A 49 -2.17 4.75 3.99
C ILE A 49 -2.34 4.51 5.49
N LEU A 50 -1.27 4.18 6.20
CA LEU A 50 -1.31 3.94 7.63
C LEU A 50 -1.71 5.19 8.42
N GLU A 51 -1.30 6.38 7.97
CA GLU A 51 -1.72 7.64 8.57
C GLU A 51 -3.22 7.91 8.38
N ARG A 52 -3.75 7.59 7.20
CA ARG A 52 -5.18 7.75 6.90
C ARG A 52 -6.06 6.76 7.66
N PHE A 53 -5.52 5.59 7.98
CA PHE A 53 -6.26 4.50 8.64
C PHE A 53 -5.51 4.03 9.88
N PRO A 54 -5.50 4.85 10.97
CA PRO A 54 -4.73 4.50 12.18
C PRO A 54 -5.26 3.26 12.90
N GLN A 55 -6.43 2.74 12.54
CA GLN A 55 -6.99 1.52 13.11
C GLN A 55 -6.37 0.24 12.52
N ILE A 56 -5.52 0.34 11.51
CA ILE A 56 -4.82 -0.82 10.95
C ILE A 56 -3.87 -1.38 12.00
N ASP A 57 -4.00 -2.68 12.23
CA ASP A 57 -3.18 -3.40 13.21
C ASP A 57 -1.81 -3.77 12.64
#